data_69faf4fddc12c7b7e4084c0ee5314396
#
_entry.id   69faf4fddc12c7b7e4084c0ee5314396
#
_cell.length_a   1.000
_cell.length_b   1.000
_cell.length_c   1.000
_cell.angle_alpha   90.00
_cell.angle_beta   90.00
_cell.angle_gamma   90.00
#
_symmetry.space_group_name_H-M   'P 1'
#
loop_
_entity.id
_entity.type
_entity.pdbx_description
1 polymer ?
#
loop_
_entity_poly.entity_id
_entity_poly.type
_entity_poly.pdbx_seq_one_letter_code
_entity_poly.pdbx_strand_id
1 'polypeptide(L)'
;MLSLKKYFQNFFFKTSQYSQAGQDLFAIELFGKNGSYIDIGAGVPIKDSNTYMLEVENNWKGFSVEILNQYQKLWLDSPERKNKIYWEDALSFDYKKAILENNLTNDIDFLSCDIDPQEDTFLVLKKVINDGIRPKFIAFETDYYQVSKDYANLAHSFLAPYDYQFAVKNVFSNLKKNKIFETWFVKKSVNFQTIEYNEWVKKI
;
A
#
# COMPACT_ATOMS: atom_id res chain seq x y z
N MET A 1 29.94 -0.03 -8.78
CA MET A 1 29.09 0.84 -7.94
C MET A 1 28.47 2.04 -8.69
N LEU A 2 28.94 2.40 -9.88
CA LEU A 2 28.40 3.50 -10.72
C LEU A 2 27.27 3.09 -11.68
N SER A 3 27.04 1.80 -11.89
CA SER A 3 26.04 1.33 -12.85
C SER A 3 24.60 1.27 -12.31
N LEU A 4 24.42 1.03 -11.02
CA LEU A 4 23.13 1.00 -10.36
C LEU A 4 22.49 2.39 -10.28
N LYS A 5 23.25 3.43 -9.91
CA LYS A 5 22.73 4.82 -9.87
C LYS A 5 22.22 5.32 -11.24
N LYS A 6 22.88 4.92 -12.34
CA LYS A 6 22.50 5.35 -13.70
C LYS A 6 21.25 4.58 -14.20
N TYR A 7 21.06 3.33 -13.74
CA TYR A 7 19.86 2.54 -14.04
C TYR A 7 18.64 3.11 -13.29
N PHE A 8 18.82 3.52 -12.04
CA PHE A 8 17.79 4.18 -11.25
C PHE A 8 17.41 5.57 -11.80
N GLN A 9 18.37 6.41 -12.21
CA GLN A 9 18.08 7.74 -12.77
C GLN A 9 17.23 7.72 -14.05
N ASN A 10 17.31 6.68 -14.87
CA ASN A 10 16.47 6.55 -16.08
C ASN A 10 15.08 5.94 -15.81
N PHE A 11 14.87 5.34 -14.63
CA PHE A 11 13.61 4.71 -14.25
C PHE A 11 12.66 5.72 -13.55
N PHE A 12 13.20 6.72 -12.87
CA PHE A 12 12.46 7.63 -11.99
C PHE A 12 11.86 8.88 -12.66
N PHE A 13 11.98 9.06 -13.97
CA PHE A 13 11.28 10.14 -14.67
C PHE A 13 9.85 9.81 -15.08
N LYS A 14 9.34 8.64 -14.75
CA LYS A 14 7.91 8.33 -14.82
C LYS A 14 7.30 8.55 -13.43
N THR A 15 6.71 9.70 -13.21
CA THR A 15 5.71 9.84 -12.14
C THR A 15 4.72 8.69 -12.28
N SER A 16 4.37 8.00 -11.18
CA SER A 16 3.33 6.98 -11.25
C SER A 16 2.09 7.59 -11.91
N GLN A 17 1.62 6.92 -12.96
CA GLN A 17 0.37 7.31 -13.63
C GLN A 17 -0.83 6.66 -12.93
N TYR A 18 -0.58 5.79 -11.94
CA TYR A 18 -1.57 4.90 -11.37
C TYR A 18 -1.87 5.25 -9.92
N SER A 19 -0.90 5.21 -9.01
CA SER A 19 -1.16 5.49 -7.60
C SER A 19 -1.30 6.98 -7.28
N GLN A 20 -2.00 7.29 -6.20
CA GLN A 20 -2.30 8.68 -5.81
C GLN A 20 -1.07 9.46 -5.31
N ALA A 21 -0.11 8.78 -4.70
CA ALA A 21 1.06 9.39 -4.07
C ALA A 21 2.38 8.66 -4.34
N GLY A 22 2.40 7.69 -5.25
CA GLY A 22 3.60 6.92 -5.57
C GLY A 22 3.85 5.73 -4.64
N GLN A 23 2.81 5.19 -4.03
CA GLN A 23 2.89 3.98 -3.18
C GLN A 23 3.51 2.81 -3.94
N ASP A 24 3.11 2.62 -5.19
CA ASP A 24 3.65 1.63 -6.12
C ASP A 24 5.13 1.86 -6.43
N LEU A 25 5.54 3.11 -6.67
CA LEU A 25 6.95 3.46 -6.91
C LEU A 25 7.80 3.18 -5.67
N PHE A 26 7.29 3.52 -4.48
CA PHE A 26 8.00 3.26 -3.24
C PHE A 26 8.15 1.75 -2.97
N ALA A 27 7.11 0.96 -3.24
CA ALA A 27 7.17 -0.50 -3.13
C ALA A 27 8.22 -1.09 -4.10
N ILE A 28 8.30 -0.58 -5.34
CA ILE A 28 9.31 -0.99 -6.32
C ILE A 28 10.72 -0.56 -5.90
N GLU A 29 10.87 0.65 -5.33
CA GLU A 29 12.16 1.12 -4.79
C GLU A 29 12.71 0.18 -3.73
N LEU A 30 11.83 -0.32 -2.84
CA LEU A 30 12.23 -1.20 -1.74
C LEU A 30 12.47 -2.65 -2.18
N PHE A 31 11.63 -3.19 -3.06
CA PHE A 31 11.57 -4.64 -3.29
C PHE A 31 11.75 -5.06 -4.76
N GLY A 32 11.74 -4.12 -5.69
CA GLY A 32 11.90 -4.42 -7.11
C GLY A 32 10.70 -5.15 -7.73
N LYS A 33 10.98 -6.16 -8.57
CA LYS A 33 9.97 -6.97 -9.28
C LYS A 33 9.67 -8.26 -8.53
N ASN A 34 8.55 -8.91 -8.87
CA ASN A 34 8.12 -10.22 -8.37
C ASN A 34 7.84 -10.23 -6.85
N GLY A 35 7.42 -9.10 -6.29
CA GLY A 35 6.99 -8.99 -4.90
C GLY A 35 5.58 -9.52 -4.65
N SER A 36 5.09 -9.29 -3.45
CA SER A 36 3.75 -9.68 -3.01
C SER A 36 3.00 -8.52 -2.38
N TYR A 37 1.67 -8.48 -2.58
CA TYR A 37 0.84 -7.40 -2.03
C TYR A 37 -0.51 -7.88 -1.49
N ILE A 38 -1.07 -7.08 -0.59
CA ILE A 38 -2.48 -7.06 -0.21
C ILE A 38 -2.98 -5.63 -0.40
N ASP A 39 -4.13 -5.48 -1.07
CA ASP A 39 -4.74 -4.18 -1.36
C ASP A 39 -6.14 -4.13 -0.75
N ILE A 40 -6.31 -3.35 0.30
CA ILE A 40 -7.55 -3.25 1.07
C ILE A 40 -8.19 -1.89 0.81
N GLY A 41 -9.43 -1.90 0.31
CA GLY A 41 -10.09 -0.73 -0.24
C GLY A 41 -9.58 -0.43 -1.66
N ALA A 42 -9.52 -1.46 -2.51
CA ALA A 42 -8.83 -1.39 -3.79
C ALA A 42 -9.45 -0.42 -4.81
N GLY A 43 -10.73 -0.05 -4.64
CA GLY A 43 -11.42 0.91 -5.50
C GLY A 43 -11.40 0.52 -6.97
N VAL A 44 -10.91 1.42 -7.81
CA VAL A 44 -10.82 1.23 -9.26
C VAL A 44 -9.55 0.48 -9.67
N PRO A 45 -9.59 -0.35 -10.75
CA PRO A 45 -8.50 -1.28 -11.07
C PRO A 45 -7.23 -0.64 -11.62
N ILE A 46 -7.29 0.55 -12.21
CA ILE A 46 -6.17 1.15 -12.97
C ILE A 46 -5.80 2.52 -12.42
N LYS A 47 -6.69 3.51 -12.60
CA LYS A 47 -6.44 4.88 -12.16
C LYS A 47 -6.54 4.96 -10.65
N ASP A 48 -5.62 5.67 -10.01
CA ASP A 48 -5.54 5.80 -8.55
C ASP A 48 -5.34 4.45 -7.81
N SER A 49 -4.88 3.40 -8.53
CA SER A 49 -4.59 2.09 -7.97
C SER A 49 -3.17 2.00 -7.44
N ASN A 50 -3.02 1.62 -6.18
CA ASN A 50 -1.71 1.42 -5.52
C ASN A 50 -0.99 0.15 -6.00
N THR A 51 -1.69 -0.74 -6.70
CA THR A 51 -1.19 -2.08 -7.04
C THR A 51 -1.18 -2.42 -8.53
N TYR A 52 -1.76 -1.59 -9.40
CA TYR A 52 -1.79 -1.85 -10.84
C TYR A 52 -0.39 -2.02 -11.44
N MET A 53 0.50 -1.04 -11.23
CA MET A 53 1.88 -1.10 -11.73
C MET A 53 2.65 -2.28 -11.15
N LEU A 54 2.41 -2.62 -9.89
CA LEU A 54 3.05 -3.75 -9.23
C LEU A 54 2.67 -5.05 -9.92
N GLU A 55 1.37 -5.28 -10.13
CA GLU A 55 0.87 -6.50 -10.75
C GLU A 55 1.25 -6.58 -12.23
N VAL A 56 0.84 -5.58 -13.02
CA VAL A 56 0.83 -5.69 -14.49
C VAL A 56 2.22 -5.44 -15.09
N GLU A 57 2.98 -4.47 -14.54
CA GLU A 57 4.29 -4.11 -15.10
C GLU A 57 5.46 -4.77 -14.39
N ASN A 58 5.28 -5.21 -13.13
CA ASN A 58 6.36 -5.72 -12.29
C ASN A 58 6.16 -7.16 -11.79
N ASN A 59 5.12 -7.85 -12.28
CA ASN A 59 4.85 -9.27 -12.00
C ASN A 59 4.69 -9.59 -10.51
N TRP A 60 4.08 -8.68 -9.75
CA TRP A 60 3.76 -8.93 -8.35
C TRP A 60 2.55 -9.84 -8.22
N LYS A 61 2.53 -10.65 -7.18
CA LYS A 61 1.41 -11.51 -6.83
C LYS A 61 0.70 -10.96 -5.60
N GLY A 62 -0.61 -11.07 -5.57
CA GLY A 62 -1.36 -10.56 -4.45
C GLY A 62 -2.85 -10.80 -4.57
N PHE A 63 -3.60 -10.12 -3.76
CA PHE A 63 -5.04 -10.01 -3.87
C PHE A 63 -5.53 -8.66 -3.38
N SER A 64 -6.73 -8.32 -3.81
CA SER A 64 -7.44 -7.10 -3.43
C SER A 64 -8.72 -7.43 -2.68
N VAL A 65 -9.14 -6.55 -1.77
CA VAL A 65 -10.43 -6.63 -1.04
C VAL A 65 -11.17 -5.32 -1.24
N GLU A 66 -12.42 -5.40 -1.67
CA GLU A 66 -13.28 -4.24 -1.93
C GLU A 66 -14.74 -4.59 -1.61
N ILE A 67 -15.45 -3.70 -0.92
CA ILE A 67 -16.86 -3.91 -0.58
C ILE A 67 -17.82 -3.29 -1.62
N LEU A 68 -17.36 -2.23 -2.33
CA LEU A 68 -18.21 -1.43 -3.20
C LEU A 68 -18.41 -2.09 -4.57
N ASN A 69 -19.52 -2.79 -4.71
CA ASN A 69 -19.89 -3.49 -5.95
C ASN A 69 -19.96 -2.60 -7.20
N GLN A 70 -20.02 -1.28 -7.04
CA GLN A 70 -20.01 -0.35 -8.17
C GLN A 70 -18.73 -0.43 -9.02
N TYR A 71 -17.64 -0.93 -8.46
CA TYR A 71 -16.36 -1.10 -9.17
C TYR A 71 -16.24 -2.44 -9.91
N GLN A 72 -17.12 -3.41 -9.67
CA GLN A 72 -17.02 -4.76 -10.26
C GLN A 72 -16.91 -4.73 -11.78
N LYS A 73 -17.73 -3.89 -12.43
CA LYS A 73 -17.70 -3.78 -13.90
C LYS A 73 -16.34 -3.29 -14.41
N LEU A 74 -15.74 -2.31 -13.74
CA LEU A 74 -14.42 -1.77 -14.12
C LEU A 74 -13.34 -2.85 -13.99
N TRP A 75 -13.40 -3.67 -12.94
CA TRP A 75 -12.48 -4.79 -12.76
C TRP A 75 -12.67 -5.87 -13.81
N LEU A 76 -13.91 -6.21 -14.18
CA LEU A 76 -14.19 -7.15 -15.26
C LEU A 76 -13.73 -6.65 -16.63
N ASP A 77 -13.79 -5.34 -16.85
CA ASP A 77 -13.34 -4.68 -18.08
C ASP A 77 -11.79 -4.45 -18.12
N SER A 78 -11.05 -4.92 -17.10
CA SER A 78 -9.60 -4.79 -16.95
C SER A 78 -8.91 -6.17 -16.90
N PRO A 79 -8.90 -6.93 -18.03
CA PRO A 79 -8.44 -8.32 -18.07
C PRO A 79 -6.94 -8.49 -17.83
N GLU A 80 -6.16 -7.41 -17.82
CA GLU A 80 -4.76 -7.38 -17.44
C GLU A 80 -4.55 -7.57 -15.93
N ARG A 81 -5.55 -7.23 -15.08
CA ARG A 81 -5.57 -7.53 -13.65
C ARG A 81 -5.96 -8.99 -13.44
N LYS A 82 -4.99 -9.84 -13.15
CA LYS A 82 -5.14 -11.30 -13.04
C LYS A 82 -5.20 -11.80 -11.60
N ASN A 83 -4.65 -11.02 -10.67
CA ASN A 83 -4.70 -11.33 -9.26
C ASN A 83 -6.14 -11.22 -8.74
N LYS A 84 -6.47 -12.05 -7.77
CA LYS A 84 -7.85 -12.16 -7.29
C LYS A 84 -8.31 -10.89 -6.58
N ILE A 85 -9.53 -10.47 -6.84
CA ILE A 85 -10.25 -9.49 -6.02
C ILE A 85 -11.39 -10.19 -5.30
N TYR A 86 -11.56 -9.89 -4.00
CA TYR A 86 -12.63 -10.35 -3.15
C TYR A 86 -13.60 -9.20 -2.91
N TRP A 87 -14.87 -9.42 -3.22
CA TRP A 87 -15.94 -8.43 -3.03
C TRP A 87 -16.58 -8.66 -1.67
N GLU A 88 -15.84 -8.32 -0.62
CA GLU A 88 -16.18 -8.62 0.77
C GLU A 88 -15.82 -7.45 1.68
N ASP A 89 -16.44 -7.41 2.86
CA ASP A 89 -16.11 -6.44 3.90
C ASP A 89 -14.76 -6.77 4.56
N ALA A 90 -13.84 -5.83 4.48
CA ALA A 90 -12.47 -5.97 5.00
C ALA A 90 -12.40 -6.25 6.51
N LEU A 91 -13.38 -5.79 7.30
CA LEU A 91 -13.44 -6.04 8.74
C LEU A 91 -13.76 -7.50 9.07
N SER A 92 -14.57 -8.16 8.26
CA SER A 92 -14.96 -9.56 8.44
C SER A 92 -14.16 -10.54 7.60
N PHE A 93 -13.37 -10.07 6.62
CA PHE A 93 -12.64 -10.88 5.65
C PHE A 93 -11.62 -11.82 6.29
N ASP A 94 -11.52 -13.06 5.77
CA ASP A 94 -10.57 -14.07 6.23
C ASP A 94 -9.23 -13.95 5.48
N TYR A 95 -8.35 -13.08 5.96
CA TYR A 95 -7.02 -12.85 5.38
C TYR A 95 -6.14 -14.09 5.38
N LYS A 96 -6.22 -14.95 6.41
CA LYS A 96 -5.42 -16.19 6.49
C LYS A 96 -5.80 -17.16 5.38
N LYS A 97 -7.08 -17.32 5.16
CA LYS A 97 -7.59 -18.17 4.07
C LYS A 97 -7.16 -17.60 2.71
N ALA A 98 -7.29 -16.28 2.50
CA ALA A 98 -6.90 -15.63 1.25
C ALA A 98 -5.39 -15.76 0.96
N ILE A 99 -4.52 -15.65 1.96
CA ILE A 99 -3.09 -15.90 1.83
C ILE A 99 -2.84 -17.30 1.26
N LEU A 100 -3.49 -18.32 1.81
CA LEU A 100 -3.34 -19.71 1.35
C LEU A 100 -3.88 -19.91 -0.07
N GLU A 101 -5.08 -19.40 -0.35
CA GLU A 101 -5.72 -19.50 -1.67
C GLU A 101 -4.90 -18.86 -2.79
N ASN A 102 -4.17 -17.79 -2.50
CA ASN A 102 -3.33 -17.08 -3.46
C ASN A 102 -1.87 -17.57 -3.47
N ASN A 103 -1.56 -18.66 -2.75
CA ASN A 103 -0.20 -19.21 -2.63
C ASN A 103 0.83 -18.17 -2.15
N LEU A 104 0.43 -17.33 -1.21
CA LEU A 104 1.29 -16.35 -0.58
C LEU A 104 1.80 -16.85 0.77
N THR A 105 2.78 -16.15 1.32
CA THR A 105 3.24 -16.34 2.70
C THR A 105 2.72 -15.21 3.59
N ASN A 106 2.86 -15.37 4.91
CA ASN A 106 2.50 -14.29 5.82
C ASN A 106 3.46 -13.08 5.75
N ASP A 107 4.64 -13.26 5.17
CA ASP A 107 5.60 -12.19 4.90
C ASP A 107 5.28 -11.56 3.54
N ILE A 108 4.42 -10.56 3.57
CA ILE A 108 3.99 -9.80 2.38
C ILE A 108 4.93 -8.59 2.19
N ASP A 109 5.27 -8.25 0.95
CA ASP A 109 6.13 -7.10 0.70
C ASP A 109 5.37 -5.78 0.88
N PHE A 110 4.12 -5.68 0.42
CA PHE A 110 3.33 -4.45 0.48
C PHE A 110 1.89 -4.67 0.94
N LEU A 111 1.42 -3.84 1.86
CA LEU A 111 0.02 -3.68 2.26
C LEU A 111 -0.44 -2.25 1.95
N SER A 112 -1.42 -2.10 1.08
CA SER A 112 -2.24 -0.90 0.95
C SER A 112 -3.46 -1.05 1.85
N CYS A 113 -3.72 -0.08 2.73
CA CYS A 113 -4.82 -0.13 3.68
C CYS A 113 -5.54 1.22 3.71
N ASP A 114 -6.66 1.30 3.01
CA ASP A 114 -7.40 2.52 2.72
C ASP A 114 -8.90 2.19 2.59
N ILE A 115 -9.67 2.31 3.69
CA ILE A 115 -11.13 2.19 3.69
C ILE A 115 -11.76 3.30 4.52
N ASP A 116 -13.00 3.65 4.21
CA ASP A 116 -13.78 4.60 4.98
C ASP A 116 -14.69 3.90 6.00
N PRO A 117 -14.83 4.44 7.22
CA PRO A 117 -14.11 5.56 7.81
C PRO A 117 -12.71 5.16 8.35
N GLN A 118 -11.83 6.12 8.68
CA GLN A 118 -10.45 5.87 9.16
C GLN A 118 -10.36 5.00 10.41
N GLU A 119 -11.41 4.97 11.23
CA GLU A 119 -11.48 4.03 12.36
C GLU A 119 -11.47 2.59 11.87
N ASP A 120 -12.20 2.29 10.81
CA ASP A 120 -12.27 0.96 10.21
C ASP A 120 -10.94 0.60 9.51
N THR A 121 -10.29 1.56 8.83
CA THR A 121 -8.92 1.37 8.30
C THR A 121 -7.96 0.94 9.42
N PHE A 122 -8.02 1.58 10.60
CA PHE A 122 -7.19 1.19 11.73
C PHE A 122 -7.57 -0.17 12.32
N LEU A 123 -8.86 -0.49 12.39
CA LEU A 123 -9.32 -1.82 12.85
C LEU A 123 -8.86 -2.94 11.91
N VAL A 124 -8.94 -2.72 10.59
CA VAL A 124 -8.45 -3.67 9.59
C VAL A 124 -6.95 -3.86 9.66
N LEU A 125 -6.16 -2.78 9.81
CA LEU A 125 -4.72 -2.88 10.05
C LEU A 125 -4.42 -3.78 11.27
N LYS A 126 -5.12 -3.56 12.37
CA LYS A 126 -4.96 -4.38 13.58
C LYS A 126 -5.32 -5.84 13.32
N LYS A 127 -6.41 -6.10 12.59
CA LYS A 127 -6.84 -7.45 12.23
C LYS A 127 -5.77 -8.17 11.41
N VAL A 128 -5.26 -7.56 10.35
CA VAL A 128 -4.20 -8.13 9.49
C VAL A 128 -2.96 -8.52 10.32
N ILE A 129 -2.51 -7.61 11.18
CA ILE A 129 -1.35 -7.85 12.05
C ILE A 129 -1.63 -8.94 13.09
N ASN A 130 -2.81 -8.95 13.72
CA ASN A 130 -3.20 -9.95 14.71
C ASN A 130 -3.42 -11.34 14.08
N ASP A 131 -3.81 -11.40 12.81
CA ASP A 131 -3.88 -12.63 12.03
C ASP A 131 -2.51 -13.22 11.70
N GLY A 132 -1.43 -12.56 12.09
CA GLY A 132 -0.05 -13.04 11.91
C GLY A 132 0.57 -12.64 10.58
N ILE A 133 -0.10 -11.84 9.77
CA ILE A 133 0.43 -11.32 8.51
C ILE A 133 1.40 -10.18 8.81
N ARG A 134 2.54 -10.15 8.10
CA ARG A 134 3.66 -9.25 8.41
C ARG A 134 4.15 -8.53 7.15
N PRO A 135 3.40 -7.52 6.67
CA PRO A 135 3.84 -6.72 5.53
C PRO A 135 5.17 -6.04 5.84
N LYS A 136 6.09 -5.99 4.87
CA LYS A 136 7.36 -5.27 5.04
C LYS A 136 7.18 -3.76 4.88
N PHE A 137 6.26 -3.35 4.01
CA PHE A 137 5.85 -1.97 3.80
C PHE A 137 4.32 -1.87 3.93
N ILE A 138 3.85 -0.82 4.60
CA ILE A 138 2.42 -0.51 4.79
C ILE A 138 2.18 0.94 4.37
N ALA A 139 1.34 1.16 3.35
CA ALA A 139 0.72 2.45 3.09
C ALA A 139 -0.61 2.48 3.86
N PHE A 140 -0.73 3.41 4.78
CA PHE A 140 -1.85 3.49 5.71
C PHE A 140 -2.55 4.84 5.58
N GLU A 141 -3.80 4.82 5.15
CA GLU A 141 -4.62 6.02 5.07
C GLU A 141 -4.95 6.55 6.46
N THR A 142 -4.77 7.84 6.64
CA THR A 142 -5.02 8.54 7.91
C THR A 142 -6.08 9.62 7.77
N ASP A 143 -6.29 10.12 6.56
CA ASP A 143 -7.20 11.22 6.22
C ASP A 143 -7.16 12.38 7.25
N TYR A 144 -5.96 12.73 7.68
CA TYR A 144 -5.68 13.68 8.74
C TYR A 144 -6.42 15.03 8.57
N TYR A 145 -6.79 15.35 7.33
CA TYR A 145 -7.53 16.56 6.99
C TYR A 145 -9.04 16.47 7.28
N GLN A 146 -9.58 15.27 7.52
CA GLN A 146 -11.00 15.03 7.75
C GLN A 146 -11.31 14.70 9.22
N VAL A 147 -10.34 14.14 9.93
CA VAL A 147 -10.53 13.63 11.31
C VAL A 147 -9.58 14.31 12.28
N SER A 148 -10.06 14.59 13.49
CA SER A 148 -9.24 15.19 14.56
C SER A 148 -8.33 14.17 15.26
N LYS A 149 -8.57 12.87 15.08
CA LYS A 149 -7.85 11.78 15.75
C LYS A 149 -6.57 11.46 14.97
N ASP A 150 -5.46 11.38 15.67
CA ASP A 150 -4.15 11.10 15.10
C ASP A 150 -3.96 9.60 14.86
N TYR A 151 -4.52 9.10 13.75
CA TYR A 151 -4.40 7.69 13.37
C TYR A 151 -2.98 7.29 12.98
N ALA A 152 -2.13 8.22 12.52
CA ALA A 152 -0.73 7.92 12.23
C ALA A 152 0.03 7.49 13.49
N ASN A 153 -0.08 8.25 14.58
CA ASN A 153 0.54 7.90 15.85
C ASN A 153 -0.12 6.70 16.54
N LEU A 154 -1.44 6.51 16.40
CA LEU A 154 -2.11 5.31 16.87
C LEU A 154 -1.61 4.05 16.15
N ALA A 155 -1.52 4.08 14.82
CA ALA A 155 -0.98 2.98 14.02
C ALA A 155 0.50 2.72 14.37
N HIS A 156 1.33 3.75 14.51
CA HIS A 156 2.72 3.60 14.95
C HIS A 156 2.82 2.92 16.32
N SER A 157 2.05 3.38 17.31
CA SER A 157 2.07 2.81 18.66
C SER A 157 1.65 1.33 18.67
N PHE A 158 0.68 0.96 17.83
CA PHE A 158 0.25 -0.42 17.66
C PHE A 158 1.30 -1.27 16.92
N LEU A 159 1.95 -0.72 15.90
CA LEU A 159 2.91 -1.44 15.05
C LEU A 159 4.31 -1.58 15.68
N ALA A 160 4.70 -0.67 16.57
CA ALA A 160 6.04 -0.64 17.19
C ALA A 160 6.46 -1.96 17.85
N PRO A 161 5.59 -2.68 18.62
CA PRO A 161 5.92 -4.00 19.18
C PRO A 161 6.18 -5.09 18.14
N TYR A 162 5.78 -4.88 16.89
CA TYR A 162 5.99 -5.80 15.76
C TYR A 162 7.16 -5.38 14.87
N ASP A 163 8.08 -4.53 15.37
CA ASP A 163 9.28 -4.04 14.68
C ASP A 163 9.02 -3.16 13.47
N TYR A 164 7.96 -2.37 13.47
CA TYR A 164 7.73 -1.34 12.47
C TYR A 164 8.22 0.03 12.94
N GLN A 165 8.55 0.86 11.97
CA GLN A 165 8.88 2.27 12.14
C GLN A 165 8.22 3.10 11.03
N PHE A 166 8.13 4.41 11.23
CA PHE A 166 7.77 5.30 10.14
C PHE A 166 8.79 5.18 9.00
N ALA A 167 8.30 5.13 7.77
CA ALA A 167 9.11 5.27 6.58
C ALA A 167 8.95 6.68 6.00
N VAL A 168 7.75 7.02 5.55
CA VAL A 168 7.43 8.32 4.99
C VAL A 168 6.28 8.94 5.76
N LYS A 169 6.49 10.17 6.25
CA LYS A 169 5.48 10.93 6.98
C LYS A 169 4.85 11.97 6.08
N ASN A 170 3.63 12.38 6.45
CA ASN A 170 2.93 13.48 5.82
C ASN A 170 2.76 13.32 4.31
N VAL A 171 2.29 12.15 3.88
CA VAL A 171 2.06 11.84 2.48
C VAL A 171 0.88 12.64 1.95
N PHE A 172 1.08 13.32 0.82
CA PHE A 172 0.06 14.14 0.16
C PHE A 172 -0.44 13.46 -1.11
N SER A 173 -1.73 13.62 -1.39
CA SER A 173 -2.24 13.32 -2.72
C SER A 173 -2.00 14.49 -3.68
N ASN A 174 -1.49 14.18 -4.87
CA ASN A 174 -1.42 15.16 -5.98
C ASN A 174 -2.79 15.72 -6.34
N LEU A 175 -3.85 14.97 -6.11
CA LEU A 175 -5.24 15.36 -6.36
C LEU A 175 -5.83 16.24 -5.25
N LYS A 176 -5.33 16.10 -4.02
CA LYS A 176 -5.86 16.77 -2.82
C LYS A 176 -4.91 17.86 -2.32
N LYS A 177 -4.32 18.68 -3.19
CA LYS A 177 -3.41 19.82 -2.93
C LYS A 177 -3.05 20.02 -1.45
N ASN A 178 -1.89 19.48 -1.03
CA ASN A 178 -1.30 19.66 0.30
C ASN A 178 -2.09 19.08 1.49
N LYS A 179 -3.06 18.21 1.27
CA LYS A 179 -3.75 17.53 2.35
C LYS A 179 -3.05 16.22 2.67
N ILE A 180 -2.55 16.09 3.89
CA ILE A 180 -1.98 14.86 4.39
C ILE A 180 -3.09 13.82 4.48
N PHE A 181 -2.93 12.70 3.76
CA PHE A 181 -3.93 11.64 3.73
C PHE A 181 -3.37 10.26 4.11
N GLU A 182 -2.06 10.05 4.02
CA GLU A 182 -1.41 8.79 4.38
C GLU A 182 -0.17 8.97 5.24
N THR A 183 0.23 7.86 5.85
CA THR A 183 1.53 7.67 6.50
C THR A 183 2.03 6.28 6.16
N TRP A 184 3.32 6.16 5.82
CA TRP A 184 3.91 4.89 5.44
C TRP A 184 4.81 4.33 6.53
N PHE A 185 4.71 3.02 6.74
CA PHE A 185 5.49 2.29 7.71
C PHE A 185 6.31 1.19 7.02
N VAL A 186 7.49 0.90 7.54
CA VAL A 186 8.29 -0.26 7.14
C VAL A 186 8.73 -1.05 8.35
N LYS A 187 8.98 -2.34 8.15
CA LYS A 187 9.71 -3.14 9.13
C LYS A 187 11.14 -2.60 9.27
N LYS A 188 11.67 -2.59 10.49
CA LYS A 188 13.06 -2.15 10.76
C LYS A 188 14.09 -2.96 9.99
N SER A 189 13.77 -4.23 9.65
CA SER A 189 14.61 -5.09 8.81
C SER A 189 14.80 -4.58 7.38
N VAL A 190 13.95 -3.68 6.89
CA VAL A 190 14.06 -3.06 5.55
C VAL A 190 15.20 -2.04 5.46
N ASN A 191 15.77 -1.60 6.61
CA ASN A 191 16.88 -0.64 6.68
C ASN A 191 16.60 0.68 5.92
N PHE A 192 15.45 1.27 6.19
CA PHE A 192 15.03 2.55 5.60
C PHE A 192 15.01 3.65 6.68
N GLN A 193 15.58 4.82 6.38
CA GLN A 193 15.53 5.98 7.28
C GLN A 193 14.20 6.72 7.09
N THR A 194 13.55 7.06 8.20
CA THR A 194 12.33 7.89 8.17
C THR A 194 12.60 9.24 7.50
N ILE A 195 11.76 9.60 6.53
CA ILE A 195 11.83 10.87 5.82
C ILE A 195 10.44 11.52 5.70
N GLU A 196 10.42 12.80 5.41
CA GLU A 196 9.20 13.51 5.01
C GLU A 196 8.86 13.23 3.54
N TYR A 197 7.58 13.22 3.20
CA TYR A 197 7.13 12.94 1.83
C TYR A 197 7.76 13.88 0.79
N ASN A 198 7.86 15.17 1.10
CA ASN A 198 8.52 16.14 0.22
C ASN A 198 10.01 15.84 -0.03
N GLU A 199 10.68 15.18 0.90
CA GLU A 199 12.07 14.76 0.73
C GLU A 199 12.17 13.53 -0.17
N TRP A 200 11.22 12.61 -0.04
CA TRP A 200 11.14 11.45 -0.91
C TRP A 200 10.82 11.84 -2.34
N VAL A 201 9.78 12.64 -2.57
CA VAL A 201 9.39 13.10 -3.92
C VAL A 201 10.53 13.82 -4.65
N LYS A 202 11.43 14.52 -3.95
CA LYS A 202 12.60 15.16 -4.58
C LYS A 202 13.67 14.16 -5.04
N LYS A 203 13.62 12.92 -4.55
CA LYS A 203 14.61 11.88 -4.90
C LYS A 203 14.18 11.06 -6.13
N ILE A 204 12.88 11.05 -6.42
CA ILE A 204 12.29 10.38 -7.58
C ILE A 204 12.08 11.36 -8.72
#